data_27add1a0da20be196f53042010a08b43
#
_entry.id   27add1a0da20be196f53042010a08b43
#
_cell.length_a   1.000
_cell.length_b   1.000
_cell.length_c   1.000
_cell.angle_alpha   90.00
_cell.angle_beta   90.00
_cell.angle_gamma   90.00
#
_symmetry.space_group_name_H-M   'P 1'
#
loop_
_entity.id
_entity.type
_entity.pdbx_description
1 polymer ?
#
loop_
_entity_poly.entity_id
_entity_poly.type
_entity_poly.pdbx_seq_one_letter_code
_entity_poly.pdbx_strand_id
1 'polypeptide(L)'
;MFVVSIRFVLSQFCLAGANAGRSAISAGSKPFIIGRDEGYIGVLIDDLVTRGTSEPYRMFTSRAEYRISLRADNADLRLTQKGKDFGLVVDEERVAAVEARQHLIEDRIQKLRSFNLKVTEWASLGGKELMGGSKMSKKTGTKKTAEEILQMPHVTLRNVEEIMVTMDQQETSSEDSDSEKLTISPASVSDSVEAIVKYSSYVDRQHRDMESWRKAQGMRIPPDLTYEHKQFPTFSNEEIEKLNSVLPGTFAEASKISGVTPQSLVYLYHHVNKRNRKRDRLTKTINSQ
;
A
#
# COMPACT_ATOMS: atom_id res chain seq x y z
N MET A 1 17.42 14.90 15.17
CA MET A 1 17.52 13.47 15.55
C MET A 1 16.70 13.12 16.80
N PHE A 2 16.74 13.88 17.89
CA PHE A 2 15.97 13.68 19.12
C PHE A 2 14.42 13.73 18.96
N VAL A 3 13.89 14.54 18.09
CA VAL A 3 12.43 14.76 17.95
C VAL A 3 11.70 13.54 17.42
N VAL A 4 12.31 12.74 16.55
CA VAL A 4 11.69 11.52 15.99
C VAL A 4 11.59 10.43 17.05
N SER A 5 12.63 10.25 17.89
CA SER A 5 12.62 9.29 19.00
C SER A 5 11.52 9.58 20.02
N ILE A 6 11.31 10.85 20.40
CA ILE A 6 10.30 11.24 21.39
C ILE A 6 8.88 10.95 20.87
N ARG A 7 8.58 11.22 19.60
CA ARG A 7 7.27 10.91 19.02
C ARG A 7 6.97 9.41 19.00
N PHE A 8 7.95 8.57 18.73
CA PHE A 8 7.80 7.11 18.77
C PHE A 8 7.57 6.60 20.19
N VAL A 9 8.32 7.09 21.16
CA VAL A 9 8.16 6.72 22.57
C VAL A 9 6.76 7.14 23.07
N LEU A 10 6.33 8.36 22.77
CA LEU A 10 4.99 8.84 23.14
C LEU A 10 3.87 7.97 22.54
N SER A 11 3.98 7.56 21.26
CA SER A 11 2.94 6.72 20.65
C SER A 11 2.88 5.32 21.24
N GLN A 12 3.99 4.74 21.70
CA GLN A 12 3.99 3.47 22.44
C GLN A 12 3.30 3.60 23.79
N PHE A 13 3.56 4.68 24.54
CA PHE A 13 2.88 4.93 25.81
C PHE A 13 1.38 5.15 25.62
N CYS A 14 0.97 5.85 24.56
CA CYS A 14 -0.45 6.02 24.24
C CYS A 14 -1.14 4.67 23.97
N LEU A 15 -0.49 3.79 23.21
CA LEU A 15 -1.05 2.47 22.90
C LEU A 15 -1.10 1.56 24.14
N ALA A 16 -0.07 1.58 24.96
CA ALA A 16 -0.01 0.85 26.23
C ALA A 16 -1.07 1.38 27.21
N GLY A 17 -1.22 2.71 27.33
CA GLY A 17 -2.22 3.35 28.16
C GLY A 17 -3.65 3.02 27.72
N ALA A 18 -3.93 3.03 26.41
CA ALA A 18 -5.22 2.63 25.86
C ALA A 18 -5.58 1.18 26.22
N ASN A 19 -4.61 0.25 26.08
CA ASN A 19 -4.82 -1.16 26.45
C ASN A 19 -4.98 -1.34 27.97
N ALA A 20 -4.20 -0.63 28.78
CA ALA A 20 -4.33 -0.66 30.23
C ALA A 20 -5.70 -0.15 30.69
N GLY A 21 -6.17 0.97 30.15
CA GLY A 21 -7.49 1.51 30.44
C GLY A 21 -8.63 0.55 30.06
N ARG A 22 -8.54 -0.08 28.92
CA ARG A 22 -9.51 -1.11 28.48
C ARG A 22 -9.53 -2.33 29.39
N SER A 23 -8.36 -2.82 29.76
CA SER A 23 -8.23 -3.98 30.67
C SER A 23 -8.78 -3.66 32.08
N ALA A 24 -8.69 -2.42 32.52
CA ALA A 24 -9.24 -1.96 33.80
C ALA A 24 -10.78 -1.88 33.76
N ILE A 25 -11.37 -1.52 32.60
CA ILE A 25 -12.83 -1.42 32.45
C ILE A 25 -13.48 -2.79 32.25
N SER A 26 -12.84 -3.68 31.48
CA SER A 26 -13.39 -5.00 31.16
C SER A 26 -12.28 -6.05 31.15
N ALA A 27 -12.24 -6.85 32.19
CA ALA A 27 -11.31 -8.01 32.27
C ALA A 27 -11.62 -8.97 31.11
N GLY A 28 -10.58 -9.28 30.32
CA GLY A 28 -10.70 -10.18 29.14
C GLY A 28 -11.06 -9.46 27.83
N SER A 29 -11.12 -8.14 27.80
CA SER A 29 -11.27 -7.39 26.55
C SER A 29 -10.11 -7.69 25.60
N LYS A 30 -10.42 -7.84 24.29
CA LYS A 30 -9.38 -8.02 23.28
C LYS A 30 -8.42 -6.82 23.27
N PRO A 31 -7.10 -7.04 23.21
CA PRO A 31 -6.14 -5.94 23.17
C PRO A 31 -6.27 -5.14 21.86
N PHE A 32 -6.08 -3.83 21.95
CA PHE A 32 -5.97 -2.95 20.79
C PHE A 32 -4.56 -3.10 20.19
N ILE A 33 -4.49 -3.82 19.10
CA ILE A 33 -3.23 -4.09 18.38
C ILE A 33 -3.31 -3.41 17.02
N ILE A 34 -2.26 -2.66 16.69
CA ILE A 34 -2.08 -2.10 15.34
C ILE A 34 -1.07 -2.98 14.61
N GLY A 35 -1.50 -3.55 13.49
CA GLY A 35 -0.66 -4.38 12.63
C GLY A 35 0.39 -3.59 11.86
N ARG A 36 1.36 -4.29 11.28
CA ARG A 36 2.40 -3.70 10.41
C ARG A 36 1.81 -3.06 9.15
N ASP A 37 0.69 -3.57 8.68
CA ASP A 37 -0.11 -3.10 7.54
C ASP A 37 -1.05 -1.94 7.88
N GLU A 38 -1.28 -1.69 9.17
CA GLU A 38 -2.20 -0.66 9.64
C GLU A 38 -1.49 0.63 10.08
N GLY A 39 -0.22 0.55 10.52
CA GLY A 39 0.50 1.74 10.96
C GLY A 39 1.98 1.52 11.25
N TYR A 40 2.77 2.58 11.13
CA TYR A 40 4.20 2.54 11.44
C TYR A 40 4.47 2.17 12.91
N ILE A 41 3.56 2.47 13.83
CA ILE A 41 3.66 2.04 15.23
C ILE A 41 3.57 0.51 15.33
N GLY A 42 2.77 -0.13 14.47
CA GLY A 42 2.70 -1.60 14.37
C GLY A 42 4.02 -2.20 13.90
N VAL A 43 4.66 -1.60 12.89
CA VAL A 43 6.01 -2.02 12.42
C VAL A 43 7.02 -1.92 13.56
N LEU A 44 7.03 -0.80 14.28
CA LEU A 44 7.93 -0.55 15.40
C LEU A 44 7.77 -1.59 16.51
N ILE A 45 6.54 -1.80 16.97
CA ILE A 45 6.26 -2.72 18.08
C ILE A 45 6.61 -4.16 17.67
N ASP A 46 6.21 -4.57 16.46
CA ASP A 46 6.50 -5.91 15.97
C ASP A 46 8.01 -6.15 15.86
N ASP A 47 8.79 -5.21 15.33
CA ASP A 47 10.25 -5.31 15.27
C ASP A 47 10.89 -5.43 16.66
N LEU A 48 10.43 -4.61 17.63
CA LEU A 48 10.97 -4.64 19.00
C LEU A 48 10.63 -5.92 19.74
N VAL A 49 9.41 -6.44 19.57
CA VAL A 49 8.94 -7.65 20.29
C VAL A 49 9.52 -8.92 19.67
N THR A 50 9.65 -8.98 18.33
CA THR A 50 10.08 -10.21 17.65
C THR A 50 11.58 -10.32 17.49
N ARG A 51 12.28 -9.21 17.29
CA ARG A 51 13.73 -9.19 16.98
C ARG A 51 14.58 -8.62 18.09
N GLY A 52 14.00 -7.75 18.93
CA GLY A 52 14.75 -6.95 19.87
C GLY A 52 15.67 -5.95 19.17
N THR A 53 16.41 -5.17 19.95
CA THR A 53 17.46 -4.28 19.44
C THR A 53 18.57 -4.16 20.47
N SER A 54 19.82 -4.24 20.02
CA SER A 54 21.01 -3.94 20.83
C SER A 54 21.34 -2.44 20.86
N GLU A 55 20.79 -1.69 19.92
CA GLU A 55 21.00 -0.25 19.74
C GLU A 55 19.65 0.50 19.79
N PRO A 56 19.65 1.84 19.99
CA PRO A 56 18.42 2.62 19.89
C PRO A 56 17.70 2.38 18.55
N TYR A 57 16.44 1.95 18.60
CA TYR A 57 15.69 1.59 17.41
C TYR A 57 15.52 2.78 16.47
N ARG A 58 15.83 2.55 15.20
CA ARG A 58 15.57 3.47 14.10
C ARG A 58 14.76 2.74 13.02
N MET A 59 13.64 3.35 12.65
CA MET A 59 12.85 2.85 11.53
C MET A 59 13.51 3.22 10.21
N PHE A 60 13.90 2.22 9.45
CA PHE A 60 14.36 2.36 8.08
C PHE A 60 13.20 2.06 7.11
N THR A 61 13.21 2.69 5.95
CA THR A 61 12.22 2.44 4.89
C THR A 61 12.22 0.99 4.41
N SER A 62 13.36 0.30 4.48
CA SER A 62 13.50 -1.12 4.18
C SER A 62 12.73 -2.05 5.14
N ARG A 63 12.43 -1.58 6.35
CA ARG A 63 11.64 -2.33 7.35
C ARG A 63 10.14 -2.11 7.23
N ALA A 64 9.71 -1.12 6.45
CA ALA A 64 8.31 -0.77 6.25
C ALA A 64 7.82 -1.32 4.91
N GLU A 65 7.39 -2.56 4.89
CA GLU A 65 6.90 -3.26 3.70
C GLU A 65 5.64 -2.61 3.10
N TYR A 66 4.80 -2.01 3.93
CA TYR A 66 3.55 -1.36 3.52
C TYR A 66 3.67 0.17 3.34
N ARG A 67 4.87 0.71 3.16
CA ARG A 67 5.14 2.16 3.13
C ARG A 67 4.32 2.94 2.08
N ILE A 68 3.90 2.28 0.99
CA ILE A 68 3.09 2.92 -0.06
C ILE A 68 1.64 3.10 0.42
N SER A 69 1.14 2.16 1.21
CA SER A 69 -0.21 2.20 1.78
C SER A 69 -0.27 3.04 3.06
N LEU A 70 0.82 3.10 3.83
CA LEU A 70 0.90 3.80 5.12
C LEU A 70 1.34 5.26 4.94
N ARG A 71 0.41 6.11 4.52
CA ARG A 71 0.66 7.55 4.36
C ARG A 71 0.04 8.34 5.51
N ALA A 72 0.57 9.55 5.74
CA ALA A 72 0.05 10.45 6.76
C ALA A 72 -1.34 10.98 6.39
N ASP A 73 -1.58 11.22 5.08
CA ASP A 73 -2.82 11.76 4.54
C ASP A 73 -4.02 10.80 4.63
N ASN A 74 -3.78 9.49 4.76
CA ASN A 74 -4.85 8.49 4.88
C ASN A 74 -4.90 7.80 6.26
N ALA A 75 -4.20 8.31 7.25
CA ALA A 75 -4.15 7.69 8.57
C ALA A 75 -5.50 7.73 9.29
N ASP A 76 -6.26 8.79 9.11
CA ASP A 76 -7.62 8.94 9.63
C ASP A 76 -8.58 7.91 9.03
N LEU A 77 -8.54 7.70 7.72
CA LEU A 77 -9.36 6.71 7.01
C LEU A 77 -9.08 5.28 7.49
N ARG A 78 -7.83 4.95 7.84
CA ARG A 78 -7.43 3.61 8.27
C ARG A 78 -7.68 3.33 9.76
N LEU A 79 -7.53 4.33 10.62
CA LEU A 79 -7.44 4.12 12.06
C LEU A 79 -8.63 4.64 12.84
N THR A 80 -9.42 5.61 12.32
CA THR A 80 -10.53 6.21 13.08
C THR A 80 -11.62 5.19 13.39
N GLN A 81 -12.07 4.42 12.41
CA GLN A 81 -13.09 3.40 12.62
C GLN A 81 -12.62 2.32 13.59
N LYS A 82 -11.40 1.85 13.44
CA LYS A 82 -10.79 0.91 14.39
C LYS A 82 -10.73 1.48 15.80
N GLY A 83 -10.36 2.76 15.92
CA GLY A 83 -10.36 3.46 17.20
C GLY A 83 -11.77 3.57 17.84
N LYS A 84 -12.80 3.83 17.02
CA LYS A 84 -14.20 3.83 17.44
C LYS A 84 -14.64 2.46 17.94
N ASP A 85 -14.39 1.40 17.17
CA ASP A 85 -14.77 0.03 17.53
C ASP A 85 -14.14 -0.44 18.84
N PHE A 86 -12.98 0.10 19.16
CA PHE A 86 -12.29 -0.15 20.43
C PHE A 86 -12.63 0.85 21.55
N GLY A 87 -13.51 1.83 21.31
CA GLY A 87 -13.91 2.84 22.29
C GLY A 87 -12.81 3.86 22.62
N LEU A 88 -11.83 4.03 21.75
CA LEU A 88 -10.74 5.00 21.91
C LEU A 88 -11.04 6.34 21.23
N VAL A 89 -11.91 6.33 20.24
CA VAL A 89 -12.44 7.54 19.58
C VAL A 89 -13.91 7.65 19.96
N VAL A 90 -14.21 8.61 20.83
CA VAL A 90 -15.56 8.86 21.36
C VAL A 90 -16.23 10.09 20.72
N ASP A 91 -15.48 10.85 19.96
CA ASP A 91 -15.95 12.03 19.24
C ASP A 91 -16.68 11.61 17.96
N GLU A 92 -18.01 11.66 18.01
CA GLU A 92 -18.88 11.27 16.91
C GLU A 92 -18.77 12.22 15.71
N GLU A 93 -18.51 13.52 15.94
CA GLU A 93 -18.35 14.50 14.86
C GLU A 93 -17.08 14.17 14.04
N ARG A 94 -16.01 13.79 14.72
CA ARG A 94 -14.79 13.34 14.07
C ARG A 94 -15.01 12.08 13.25
N VAL A 95 -15.76 11.12 13.76
CA VAL A 95 -16.07 9.88 13.03
C VAL A 95 -16.90 10.19 11.80
N ALA A 96 -17.97 10.98 11.95
CA ALA A 96 -18.83 11.39 10.85
C ALA A 96 -18.07 12.16 9.76
N ALA A 97 -17.14 13.04 10.14
CA ALA A 97 -16.30 13.77 9.19
C ALA A 97 -15.38 12.84 8.37
N VAL A 98 -14.82 11.79 9.00
CA VAL A 98 -13.98 10.82 8.31
C VAL A 98 -14.82 9.92 7.40
N GLU A 99 -16.00 9.48 7.84
CA GLU A 99 -16.94 8.70 7.02
C GLU A 99 -17.40 9.51 5.78
N ALA A 100 -17.78 10.78 5.98
CA ALA A 100 -18.13 11.67 4.88
C ALA A 100 -16.99 11.87 3.89
N ARG A 101 -15.75 12.04 4.39
CA ARG A 101 -14.56 12.13 3.54
C ARG A 101 -14.32 10.85 2.76
N GLN A 102 -14.50 9.70 3.36
CA GLN A 102 -14.37 8.40 2.70
C GLN A 102 -15.38 8.25 1.57
N HIS A 103 -16.65 8.56 1.81
CA HIS A 103 -17.69 8.54 0.79
C HIS A 103 -17.38 9.47 -0.38
N LEU A 104 -16.87 10.68 -0.11
CA LEU A 104 -16.47 11.61 -1.17
C LEU A 104 -15.32 11.03 -2.03
N ILE A 105 -14.35 10.36 -1.41
CA ILE A 105 -13.25 9.72 -2.14
C ILE A 105 -13.78 8.57 -3.01
N GLU A 106 -14.64 7.72 -2.46
CA GLU A 106 -15.23 6.58 -3.18
C GLU A 106 -16.10 7.05 -4.36
N ASP A 107 -16.95 8.05 -4.15
CA ASP A 107 -17.77 8.67 -5.22
C ASP A 107 -16.89 9.22 -6.35
N ARG A 108 -15.82 9.94 -6.00
CA ARG A 108 -14.89 10.47 -7.00
C ARG A 108 -14.19 9.38 -7.81
N ILE A 109 -13.73 8.35 -7.16
CA ILE A 109 -13.10 7.21 -7.85
C ILE A 109 -14.11 6.54 -8.77
N GLN A 110 -15.36 6.38 -8.36
CA GLN A 110 -16.41 5.81 -9.17
C GLN A 110 -16.73 6.70 -10.39
N LYS A 111 -16.82 8.01 -10.21
CA LYS A 111 -17.00 8.98 -11.32
C LYS A 111 -15.83 8.92 -12.32
N LEU A 112 -14.58 8.82 -11.84
CA LEU A 112 -13.40 8.65 -12.69
C LEU A 112 -13.42 7.34 -13.49
N ARG A 113 -13.95 6.26 -12.93
CA ARG A 113 -14.09 4.96 -13.62
C ARG A 113 -15.17 4.94 -14.66
N SER A 114 -16.30 5.60 -14.38
CA SER A 114 -17.44 5.65 -15.31
C SER A 114 -17.21 6.60 -16.49
N PHE A 115 -16.45 7.68 -16.28
CA PHE A 115 -16.21 8.68 -17.30
C PHE A 115 -15.16 8.20 -18.32
N ASN A 116 -15.53 8.14 -19.59
CA ASN A 116 -14.65 7.67 -20.66
C ASN A 116 -14.79 8.50 -21.92
N LEU A 117 -13.67 8.88 -22.52
CA LEU A 117 -13.61 9.59 -23.79
C LEU A 117 -12.64 8.89 -24.75
N LYS A 118 -12.76 9.19 -26.05
CA LYS A 118 -11.74 8.78 -27.01
C LYS A 118 -10.42 9.49 -26.72
N VAL A 119 -9.31 8.81 -26.98
CA VAL A 119 -7.97 9.37 -26.76
C VAL A 119 -7.78 10.69 -27.53
N THR A 120 -8.41 10.82 -28.70
CA THR A 120 -8.40 12.06 -29.50
C THR A 120 -9.12 13.21 -28.81
N GLU A 121 -10.23 12.95 -28.10
CA GLU A 121 -11.00 13.93 -27.34
C GLU A 121 -10.23 14.38 -26.10
N TRP A 122 -9.63 13.46 -25.37
CA TRP A 122 -8.71 13.77 -24.28
C TRP A 122 -7.57 14.70 -24.72
N ALA A 123 -6.97 14.42 -25.88
CA ALA A 123 -5.88 15.24 -26.42
C ALA A 123 -6.34 16.62 -26.89
N SER A 124 -7.57 16.76 -27.40
CA SER A 124 -8.11 18.06 -27.84
C SER A 124 -8.48 18.96 -26.66
N LEU A 125 -9.02 18.38 -25.58
CA LEU A 125 -9.47 19.13 -24.40
C LEU A 125 -8.32 19.43 -23.41
N GLY A 126 -7.44 18.47 -23.18
CA GLY A 126 -6.31 18.59 -22.24
C GLY A 126 -4.99 19.03 -22.84
N GLY A 127 -4.95 19.24 -24.16
CA GLY A 127 -3.75 19.64 -24.87
C GLY A 127 -2.63 18.59 -24.89
N LYS A 128 -1.49 18.98 -25.48
CA LYS A 128 -0.30 18.11 -25.56
C LYS A 128 0.30 17.79 -24.19
N GLU A 129 0.07 18.63 -23.21
CA GLU A 129 0.60 18.48 -21.85
C GLU A 129 -0.05 17.29 -21.15
N LEU A 130 -1.36 17.10 -21.26
CA LEU A 130 -2.08 15.96 -20.67
C LEU A 130 -1.55 14.62 -21.20
N MET A 131 -1.14 14.57 -22.48
CA MET A 131 -0.68 13.35 -23.13
C MET A 131 0.85 13.16 -23.07
N GLY A 132 1.58 14.01 -22.34
CA GLY A 132 3.02 13.87 -22.07
C GLY A 132 3.92 13.98 -23.29
N GLY A 133 3.49 14.66 -24.35
CA GLY A 133 4.29 14.83 -25.56
C GLY A 133 4.57 13.54 -26.34
N SER A 134 4.08 12.41 -25.85
CA SER A 134 4.25 11.11 -26.50
C SER A 134 3.50 11.10 -27.83
N LYS A 135 4.18 10.66 -28.90
CA LYS A 135 3.54 10.43 -30.20
C LYS A 135 2.42 9.41 -29.97
N MET A 136 1.18 9.92 -29.86
CA MET A 136 -0.01 9.09 -29.73
C MET A 136 0.06 7.97 -30.75
N SER A 137 -0.01 6.74 -30.26
CA SER A 137 -0.24 5.60 -31.16
C SER A 137 -1.47 5.91 -32.01
N LYS A 138 -1.31 5.84 -33.34
CA LYS A 138 -2.34 6.15 -34.33
C LYS A 138 -3.57 5.21 -34.31
N LYS A 139 -3.82 4.52 -33.20
CA LYS A 139 -5.05 3.75 -32.98
C LYS A 139 -6.20 4.72 -32.67
N THR A 140 -6.65 5.37 -33.71
CA THR A 140 -7.87 6.16 -33.77
C THR A 140 -9.05 5.29 -33.31
N GLY A 141 -9.64 5.59 -32.14
CA GLY A 141 -10.85 4.91 -31.67
C GLY A 141 -10.78 4.26 -30.30
N THR A 142 -9.60 4.14 -29.69
CA THR A 142 -9.48 3.61 -28.31
C THR A 142 -10.07 4.62 -27.33
N LYS A 143 -11.02 4.18 -26.51
CA LYS A 143 -11.53 4.96 -25.37
C LYS A 143 -10.63 4.71 -24.15
N LYS A 144 -10.47 5.73 -23.32
CA LYS A 144 -9.81 5.65 -22.02
C LYS A 144 -10.67 6.27 -20.95
N THR A 145 -10.67 5.65 -19.77
CA THR A 145 -11.35 6.21 -18.60
C THR A 145 -10.54 7.36 -18.00
N ALA A 146 -11.22 8.23 -17.25
CA ALA A 146 -10.55 9.30 -16.53
C ALA A 146 -9.56 8.74 -15.49
N GLU A 147 -9.85 7.57 -14.89
CA GLU A 147 -8.93 6.86 -14.01
C GLU A 147 -7.63 6.46 -14.73
N GLU A 148 -7.70 5.90 -15.95
CA GLU A 148 -6.53 5.53 -16.76
C GLU A 148 -5.67 6.74 -17.17
N ILE A 149 -6.30 7.88 -17.42
CA ILE A 149 -5.60 9.13 -17.71
C ILE A 149 -4.89 9.66 -16.46
N LEU A 150 -5.56 9.63 -15.30
CA LEU A 150 -4.98 10.06 -14.02
C LEU A 150 -3.79 9.19 -13.58
N GLN A 151 -3.72 7.91 -13.98
CA GLN A 151 -2.57 7.04 -13.72
C GLN A 151 -1.27 7.51 -14.38
N MET A 152 -1.34 8.43 -15.35
CA MET A 152 -0.14 9.01 -15.96
C MET A 152 0.60 9.92 -14.95
N PRO A 153 1.92 9.80 -14.79
CA PRO A 153 2.67 10.48 -13.71
C PRO A 153 2.55 12.01 -13.72
N HIS A 154 2.43 12.62 -14.90
CA HIS A 154 2.40 14.07 -15.11
C HIS A 154 0.98 14.67 -15.05
N VAL A 155 -0.05 13.85 -14.97
CA VAL A 155 -1.45 14.28 -14.92
C VAL A 155 -1.89 14.44 -13.47
N THR A 156 -2.55 15.54 -13.14
CA THR A 156 -3.14 15.79 -11.83
C THR A 156 -4.64 15.53 -11.86
N LEU A 157 -5.25 15.24 -10.71
CA LEU A 157 -6.70 15.08 -10.62
C LEU A 157 -7.43 16.32 -11.13
N ARG A 158 -6.93 17.51 -10.80
CA ARG A 158 -7.51 18.77 -11.23
C ARG A 158 -7.60 18.88 -12.76
N ASN A 159 -6.54 18.51 -13.49
CA ASN A 159 -6.55 18.53 -14.96
C ASN A 159 -7.66 17.62 -15.53
N VAL A 160 -7.89 16.47 -14.91
CA VAL A 160 -8.92 15.53 -15.34
C VAL A 160 -10.31 16.04 -15.01
N GLU A 161 -10.52 16.56 -13.80
CA GLU A 161 -11.81 17.10 -13.35
C GLU A 161 -12.25 18.34 -14.15
N GLU A 162 -11.33 19.23 -14.52
CA GLU A 162 -11.63 20.39 -15.37
C GLU A 162 -12.19 19.96 -16.73
N ILE A 163 -11.65 18.88 -17.30
CA ILE A 163 -12.17 18.31 -18.56
C ILE A 163 -13.54 17.67 -18.35
N MET A 164 -13.71 16.90 -17.27
CA MET A 164 -14.97 16.25 -16.95
C MET A 164 -16.10 17.29 -16.77
N VAL A 165 -15.84 18.37 -16.04
CA VAL A 165 -16.78 19.48 -15.84
C VAL A 165 -17.11 20.18 -17.14
N THR A 166 -16.11 20.40 -18.01
CA THR A 166 -16.32 21.06 -19.32
C THR A 166 -17.22 20.21 -20.21
N MET A 167 -17.08 18.91 -20.21
CA MET A 167 -17.93 18.00 -20.99
C MET A 167 -19.34 17.89 -20.42
N ASP A 168 -19.48 17.82 -19.10
CA ASP A 168 -20.78 17.79 -18.42
C ASP A 168 -21.62 19.06 -18.74
N GLN A 169 -20.97 20.23 -18.77
CA GLN A 169 -21.61 21.49 -19.16
C GLN A 169 -22.04 21.55 -20.63
N GLN A 170 -21.35 20.83 -21.52
CA GLN A 170 -21.72 20.75 -22.94
C GLN A 170 -22.89 19.81 -23.16
N GLU A 171 -23.03 18.75 -22.38
CA GLU A 171 -24.12 17.79 -22.46
C GLU A 171 -25.40 18.29 -21.76
N THR A 172 -25.29 19.09 -20.71
CA THR A 172 -26.40 19.62 -19.89
C THR A 172 -27.03 20.91 -20.43
N SER A 173 -26.81 21.30 -21.68
CA SER A 173 -27.52 22.43 -22.32
C SER A 173 -29.02 22.17 -22.56
N SER A 174 -29.57 21.04 -22.14
CA SER A 174 -31.01 20.70 -22.07
C SER A 174 -31.50 20.77 -20.63
N GLU A 175 -32.49 21.60 -20.40
CA GLU A 175 -33.01 22.14 -19.12
C GLU A 175 -33.67 21.16 -18.13
N ASP A 176 -33.47 19.87 -18.21
CA ASP A 176 -34.20 18.90 -17.39
C ASP A 176 -33.27 17.75 -16.85
N SER A 177 -32.33 18.05 -16.00
CA SER A 177 -31.76 16.97 -15.20
C SER A 177 -31.32 17.44 -13.79
N ASP A 178 -32.00 16.91 -12.79
CA ASP A 178 -31.64 16.88 -11.35
C ASP A 178 -30.32 16.06 -11.10
N SER A 179 -29.45 16.01 -12.10
CA SER A 179 -28.15 15.35 -11.99
C SER A 179 -27.19 16.26 -11.23
N GLU A 180 -26.66 15.75 -10.13
CA GLU A 180 -25.67 16.38 -9.30
C GLU A 180 -24.48 16.85 -10.15
N LYS A 181 -24.39 18.19 -10.35
CA LYS A 181 -23.35 18.79 -11.21
C LYS A 181 -21.96 18.38 -10.76
N LEU A 182 -21.17 17.93 -11.71
CA LEU A 182 -19.76 17.64 -11.47
C LEU A 182 -19.04 18.90 -10.97
N THR A 183 -18.42 18.80 -9.81
CA THR A 183 -17.64 19.89 -9.18
C THR A 183 -16.20 19.45 -8.96
N ILE A 184 -15.26 20.40 -8.92
CA ILE A 184 -13.87 20.12 -8.60
C ILE A 184 -13.74 19.65 -7.14
N SER A 185 -12.97 18.59 -6.92
CA SER A 185 -12.78 18.02 -5.57
C SER A 185 -12.12 19.01 -4.62
N PRO A 186 -12.55 19.06 -3.35
CA PRO A 186 -11.83 19.80 -2.31
C PRO A 186 -10.37 19.32 -2.18
N ALA A 187 -9.46 20.22 -1.84
CA ALA A 187 -8.04 19.89 -1.67
C ALA A 187 -7.80 18.74 -0.68
N SER A 188 -8.61 18.64 0.37
CA SER A 188 -8.55 17.55 1.36
C SER A 188 -8.84 16.16 0.79
N VAL A 189 -9.55 16.07 -0.34
CA VAL A 189 -9.92 14.82 -1.01
C VAL A 189 -9.02 14.57 -2.21
N SER A 190 -8.64 15.64 -2.93
CA SER A 190 -7.89 15.59 -4.18
C SER A 190 -6.59 14.78 -4.05
N ASP A 191 -5.76 15.09 -3.06
CA ASP A 191 -4.48 14.41 -2.85
C ASP A 191 -4.67 12.91 -2.55
N SER A 192 -5.72 12.56 -1.81
CA SER A 192 -6.03 11.17 -1.48
C SER A 192 -6.51 10.39 -2.70
N VAL A 193 -7.41 10.96 -3.51
CA VAL A 193 -7.91 10.33 -4.75
C VAL A 193 -6.76 10.13 -5.74
N GLU A 194 -5.95 11.17 -5.96
CA GLU A 194 -4.80 11.09 -6.86
C GLU A 194 -3.81 10.02 -6.42
N ALA A 195 -3.49 9.95 -5.15
CA ALA A 195 -2.59 8.95 -4.61
C ALA A 195 -3.19 7.52 -4.70
N ILE A 196 -4.47 7.32 -4.39
CA ILE A 196 -5.14 6.02 -4.51
C ILE A 196 -5.08 5.52 -5.95
N VAL A 197 -5.42 6.37 -6.92
CA VAL A 197 -5.46 5.99 -8.34
C VAL A 197 -4.05 5.71 -8.87
N LYS A 198 -3.09 6.59 -8.62
CA LYS A 198 -1.70 6.44 -9.13
C LYS A 198 -0.96 5.26 -8.51
N TYR A 199 -1.22 4.96 -7.24
CA TYR A 199 -0.52 3.86 -6.55
C TYR A 199 -1.31 2.55 -6.50
N SER A 200 -2.53 2.48 -7.06
CA SER A 200 -3.39 1.28 -6.99
C SER A 200 -2.67 0.00 -7.41
N SER A 201 -2.04 0.01 -8.58
CA SER A 201 -1.34 -1.17 -9.10
C SER A 201 -0.15 -1.62 -8.24
N TYR A 202 0.54 -0.66 -7.62
CA TYR A 202 1.66 -0.94 -6.71
C TYR A 202 1.16 -1.49 -5.36
N VAL A 203 0.08 -0.96 -4.83
CA VAL A 203 -0.55 -1.41 -3.59
C VAL A 203 -1.09 -2.83 -3.77
N ASP A 204 -1.80 -3.11 -4.85
CA ASP A 204 -2.32 -4.44 -5.16
C ASP A 204 -1.21 -5.49 -5.31
N ARG A 205 -0.11 -5.11 -5.95
CA ARG A 205 1.07 -5.97 -6.06
C ARG A 205 1.68 -6.24 -4.70
N GLN A 206 1.86 -5.20 -3.89
CA GLN A 206 2.42 -5.30 -2.54
C GLN A 206 1.58 -6.23 -1.67
N HIS A 207 0.25 -6.07 -1.66
CA HIS A 207 -0.65 -6.94 -0.90
C HIS A 207 -0.54 -8.40 -1.33
N ARG A 208 -0.55 -8.68 -2.64
CA ARG A 208 -0.39 -10.04 -3.17
C ARG A 208 0.95 -10.67 -2.78
N ASP A 209 2.02 -9.90 -2.87
CA ASP A 209 3.37 -10.36 -2.51
C ASP A 209 3.45 -10.69 -1.01
N MET A 210 2.90 -9.84 -0.16
CA MET A 210 2.89 -10.03 1.30
C MET A 210 1.96 -11.19 1.73
N GLU A 211 0.80 -11.34 1.10
CA GLU A 211 -0.09 -12.47 1.36
C GLU A 211 0.54 -13.80 0.95
N SER A 212 1.19 -13.82 -0.20
CA SER A 212 1.94 -14.97 -0.67
C SER A 212 3.05 -15.35 0.30
N TRP A 213 3.75 -14.36 0.84
CA TRP A 213 4.78 -14.56 1.85
C TRP A 213 4.22 -15.07 3.18
N ARG A 214 3.10 -14.49 3.67
CA ARG A 214 2.44 -14.98 4.90
C ARG A 214 2.05 -16.46 4.79
N LYS A 215 1.53 -16.88 3.65
CA LYS A 215 1.20 -18.29 3.37
C LYS A 215 2.43 -19.19 3.33
N ALA A 216 3.58 -18.62 3.02
CA ALA A 216 4.82 -19.36 2.86
C ALA A 216 5.67 -19.51 4.12
N GLN A 217 5.29 -18.92 5.24
CA GLN A 217 6.11 -18.94 6.48
C GLN A 217 6.52 -20.36 6.91
N GLY A 218 5.65 -21.35 6.71
CA GLY A 218 5.94 -22.76 6.99
C GLY A 218 6.74 -23.48 5.89
N MET A 219 7.03 -22.82 4.75
CA MET A 219 7.77 -23.44 3.66
C MET A 219 9.23 -23.65 4.02
N ARG A 220 9.79 -24.78 3.60
CA ARG A 220 11.21 -25.07 3.77
C ARG A 220 12.05 -24.33 2.74
N ILE A 221 13.17 -23.81 3.21
CA ILE A 221 14.23 -23.27 2.36
C ILE A 221 15.15 -24.42 1.97
N PRO A 222 15.47 -24.61 0.68
CA PRO A 222 16.38 -25.67 0.27
C PRO A 222 17.76 -25.53 0.95
N PRO A 223 18.30 -26.59 1.55
CA PRO A 223 19.57 -26.53 2.29
C PRO A 223 20.80 -26.26 1.40
N ASP A 224 20.65 -26.48 0.11
CA ASP A 224 21.67 -26.24 -0.92
C ASP A 224 21.59 -24.82 -1.52
N LEU A 225 20.84 -23.91 -0.88
CA LEU A 225 20.75 -22.53 -1.32
C LEU A 225 21.91 -21.72 -0.75
N THR A 226 22.75 -21.16 -1.63
CA THR A 226 23.81 -20.22 -1.27
C THR A 226 23.30 -18.79 -1.42
N TYR A 227 23.60 -17.94 -0.43
CA TYR A 227 23.19 -16.54 -0.46
C TYR A 227 24.36 -15.70 -0.99
N GLU A 228 24.25 -15.27 -2.24
CA GLU A 228 25.24 -14.45 -2.95
C GLU A 228 24.58 -13.30 -3.67
N HIS A 229 25.27 -12.17 -3.82
CA HIS A 229 24.77 -11.04 -4.61
C HIS A 229 24.42 -11.38 -6.06
N LYS A 230 25.09 -12.39 -6.64
CA LYS A 230 24.76 -12.87 -7.99
C LYS A 230 23.33 -13.43 -8.08
N GLN A 231 22.86 -14.07 -7.02
CA GLN A 231 21.50 -14.64 -6.95
C GLN A 231 20.50 -13.66 -6.32
N PHE A 232 20.96 -12.84 -5.39
CA PHE A 232 20.15 -11.88 -4.62
C PHE A 232 20.74 -10.46 -4.69
N PRO A 233 20.66 -9.80 -5.86
CA PRO A 233 21.30 -8.49 -6.06
C PRO A 233 20.68 -7.37 -5.21
N THR A 234 19.49 -7.58 -4.68
CA THR A 234 18.77 -6.61 -3.83
C THR A 234 19.06 -6.76 -2.34
N PHE A 235 19.79 -7.81 -1.94
CA PHE A 235 20.13 -8.03 -0.54
C PHE A 235 21.34 -7.19 -0.15
N SER A 236 21.33 -6.70 1.11
CA SER A 236 22.50 -6.04 1.69
C SER A 236 23.60 -7.05 2.04
N ASN A 237 24.84 -6.59 2.17
CA ASN A 237 25.95 -7.43 2.62
C ASN A 237 25.64 -8.09 3.99
N GLU A 238 25.02 -7.34 4.89
CA GLU A 238 24.63 -7.83 6.21
C GLU A 238 23.58 -8.95 6.11
N GLU A 239 22.57 -8.82 5.26
CA GLU A 239 21.57 -9.86 5.05
C GLU A 239 22.18 -11.15 4.50
N ILE A 240 23.06 -11.03 3.53
CA ILE A 240 23.78 -12.18 2.95
C ILE A 240 24.64 -12.87 3.98
N GLU A 241 25.44 -12.13 4.75
CA GLU A 241 26.32 -12.68 5.79
C GLU A 241 25.50 -13.42 6.85
N LYS A 242 24.42 -12.81 7.36
CA LYS A 242 23.56 -13.41 8.39
C LYS A 242 22.80 -14.64 7.89
N LEU A 243 22.28 -14.61 6.67
CA LEU A 243 21.62 -15.77 6.08
C LEU A 243 22.58 -16.94 5.86
N ASN A 244 23.83 -16.66 5.45
CA ASN A 244 24.87 -17.68 5.31
C ASN A 244 25.37 -18.22 6.66
N SER A 245 25.39 -17.40 7.70
CA SER A 245 25.83 -17.83 9.04
C SER A 245 24.78 -18.69 9.76
N VAL A 246 23.48 -18.37 9.59
CA VAL A 246 22.38 -19.05 10.29
C VAL A 246 21.84 -20.24 9.48
N LEU A 247 21.86 -20.17 8.14
CA LEU A 247 21.32 -21.17 7.22
C LEU A 247 19.89 -21.62 7.61
N PRO A 248 18.91 -20.71 7.63
CA PRO A 248 17.57 -21.02 8.11
C PRO A 248 16.90 -22.10 7.27
N GLY A 249 16.29 -23.09 7.92
CA GLY A 249 15.60 -24.20 7.25
C GLY A 249 14.17 -23.84 6.78
N THR A 250 13.60 -22.77 7.35
CA THR A 250 12.25 -22.30 7.03
C THR A 250 12.20 -20.78 6.88
N PHE A 251 11.17 -20.28 6.19
CA PHE A 251 10.94 -18.83 6.10
C PHE A 251 10.60 -18.22 7.46
N ALA A 252 9.95 -18.97 8.35
CA ALA A 252 9.69 -18.54 9.72
C ALA A 252 11.00 -18.33 10.51
N GLU A 253 11.98 -19.19 10.34
CA GLU A 253 13.31 -19.02 10.95
C GLU A 253 14.05 -17.84 10.32
N ALA A 254 14.06 -17.73 9.00
CA ALA A 254 14.67 -16.60 8.30
C ALA A 254 14.10 -15.24 8.76
N SER A 255 12.81 -15.18 9.06
CA SER A 255 12.14 -13.95 9.52
C SER A 255 12.58 -13.50 10.91
N LYS A 256 13.11 -14.41 11.72
CA LYS A 256 13.61 -14.11 13.09
C LYS A 256 15.06 -13.61 13.11
N ILE A 257 15.76 -13.70 11.97
CA ILE A 257 17.15 -13.25 11.89
C ILE A 257 17.19 -11.72 11.92
N SER A 258 17.84 -11.17 12.93
CA SER A 258 18.04 -9.71 13.03
C SER A 258 18.83 -9.20 11.83
N GLY A 259 18.33 -8.15 11.17
CA GLY A 259 18.94 -7.56 9.97
C GLY A 259 18.34 -8.05 8.65
N VAL A 260 17.62 -9.18 8.62
CA VAL A 260 16.88 -9.61 7.44
C VAL A 260 15.56 -8.87 7.37
N THR A 261 15.31 -8.20 6.23
CA THR A 261 14.12 -7.37 6.05
C THR A 261 12.94 -8.21 5.52
N PRO A 262 11.68 -7.84 5.82
CA PRO A 262 10.51 -8.50 5.24
C PRO A 262 10.53 -8.49 3.70
N GLN A 263 11.05 -7.43 3.11
CA GLN A 263 11.15 -7.31 1.66
C GLN A 263 12.14 -8.33 1.07
N SER A 264 13.26 -8.54 1.73
CA SER A 264 14.24 -9.56 1.33
C SER A 264 13.65 -10.97 1.46
N LEU A 265 12.82 -11.22 2.46
CA LEU A 265 12.11 -12.50 2.60
C LEU A 265 11.11 -12.74 1.47
N VAL A 266 10.42 -11.71 0.99
CA VAL A 266 9.54 -11.81 -0.20
C VAL A 266 10.36 -12.17 -1.44
N TYR A 267 11.50 -11.54 -1.67
CA TYR A 267 12.38 -11.88 -2.78
C TYR A 267 12.92 -13.32 -2.66
N LEU A 268 13.35 -13.72 -1.47
CA LEU A 268 13.78 -15.08 -1.20
C LEU A 268 12.67 -16.10 -1.53
N TYR A 269 11.42 -15.81 -1.11
CA TYR A 269 10.26 -16.63 -1.40
C TYR A 269 10.02 -16.80 -2.91
N HIS A 270 10.04 -15.70 -3.65
CA HIS A 270 9.87 -15.77 -5.10
C HIS A 270 10.99 -16.57 -5.77
N HIS A 271 12.23 -16.41 -5.30
CA HIS A 271 13.38 -17.18 -5.81
C HIS A 271 13.24 -18.68 -5.56
N VAL A 272 12.91 -19.07 -4.32
CA VAL A 272 12.71 -20.47 -3.95
C VAL A 272 11.55 -21.10 -4.70
N ASN A 273 10.42 -20.40 -4.84
CA ASN A 273 9.29 -20.89 -5.63
C ASN A 273 9.62 -21.07 -7.11
N LYS A 274 10.33 -20.14 -7.71
CA LYS A 274 10.77 -20.24 -9.11
C LYS A 274 11.67 -21.47 -9.30
N ARG A 275 12.58 -21.72 -8.35
CA ARG A 275 13.48 -22.87 -8.35
C ARG A 275 12.70 -24.19 -8.20
N ASN A 276 11.78 -24.27 -7.26
CA ASN A 276 10.95 -25.45 -7.04
C ASN A 276 10.09 -25.79 -8.27
N ARG A 277 9.42 -24.81 -8.87
CA ARG A 277 8.66 -24.99 -10.12
C ARG A 277 9.52 -25.50 -11.28
N LYS A 278 10.76 -25.02 -11.38
CA LYS A 278 11.70 -25.48 -12.41
C LYS A 278 12.12 -26.93 -12.17
N ARG A 279 12.37 -27.31 -10.92
CA ARG A 279 12.70 -28.68 -10.52
C ARG A 279 11.54 -29.63 -10.80
N ASP A 280 10.33 -29.26 -10.43
CA ASP A 280 9.12 -30.09 -10.65
C ASP A 280 8.83 -30.33 -12.15
N ARG A 281 9.10 -29.33 -12.99
CA ARG A 281 9.00 -29.50 -14.45
C ARG A 281 10.02 -30.50 -14.98
N LEU A 282 11.27 -30.41 -14.54
CA LEU A 282 12.34 -31.34 -14.95
C LEU A 282 12.01 -32.77 -14.51
N THR A 283 11.54 -32.95 -13.27
CA THR A 283 11.16 -34.27 -12.75
C THR A 283 9.99 -34.89 -13.54
N LYS A 284 8.99 -34.07 -13.90
CA LYS A 284 7.88 -34.53 -14.75
C LYS A 284 8.34 -34.96 -16.16
N THR A 285 9.29 -34.24 -16.73
CA THR A 285 9.84 -34.58 -18.07
C THR A 285 10.65 -35.87 -18.03
N ILE A 286 11.39 -36.14 -16.94
CA ILE A 286 12.16 -37.38 -16.78
C ILE A 286 11.23 -38.58 -16.55
N ASN A 287 10.14 -38.43 -15.80
CA ASN A 287 9.18 -39.51 -15.51
C ASN A 287 8.19 -39.77 -16.67
N SER A 288 8.23 -38.97 -17.73
CA SER A 288 7.41 -39.14 -18.94
C SER A 288 8.19 -39.72 -20.14
N GLN A 289 9.44 -40.08 -19.94
CA GLN A 289 10.28 -40.87 -20.84
C GLN A 289 10.45 -42.30 -20.31
#